data_b550e9a23bc54aa6ab696159558ebc85
#
_entry.id   b550e9a23bc54aa6ab696159558ebc85
#
_cell.length_a   1.000
_cell.length_b   1.000
_cell.length_c   1.000
_cell.angle_alpha   90.00
_cell.angle_beta   90.00
_cell.angle_gamma   90.00
#
_symmetry.space_group_name_H-M   'P 1'
#
loop_
_entity.id
_entity.type
_entity.pdbx_description
1 polymer ?
#
loop_
_entity_poly.entity_id
_entity_poly.type
_entity_poly.pdbx_seq_one_letter_code
_entity_poly.pdbx_strand_id
1 'polypeptide(L)'
;FELDNFTKLKSSYTKELYRFLMQYRNKEWRNGYWVVKVEDFRRALSIPSSYRMTNIDKRILEQAKEEFLAPDENGIQVFETFDYEKIYAKKGRRVDRLRFTFSEPESNLPTISMHNWLEED
;
A
#
# COMPACT_ATOMS: atom_id res chain seq x y z
N PHE A 1 -11.28 -6.02 1.84
CA PHE A 1 -10.67 -4.72 2.18
C PHE A 1 -11.73 -3.74 2.65
N GLU A 2 -11.27 -2.68 3.27
CA GLU A 2 -12.16 -1.66 3.82
C GLU A 2 -12.65 -0.73 2.72
N LEU A 3 -13.96 -0.70 2.48
CA LEU A 3 -14.55 0.15 1.47
C LEU A 3 -14.28 1.63 1.75
N ASP A 4 -14.35 2.02 3.03
CA ASP A 4 -14.10 3.39 3.43
C ASP A 4 -12.68 3.83 3.08
N ASN A 5 -11.69 2.95 3.31
CA ASN A 5 -10.31 3.25 2.95
C ASN A 5 -10.16 3.40 1.45
N PHE A 6 -10.83 2.52 0.69
CA PHE A 6 -10.76 2.59 -0.76
C PHE A 6 -11.33 3.91 -1.29
N THR A 7 -12.44 4.38 -0.72
CA THR A 7 -13.07 5.62 -1.17
C THR A 7 -12.29 6.87 -0.78
N LYS A 8 -11.40 6.78 0.21
CA LYS A 8 -10.52 7.89 0.58
C LYS A 8 -9.44 8.14 -0.46
N LEU A 9 -9.11 7.12 -1.24
CA LEU A 9 -8.04 7.22 -2.22
C LEU A 9 -8.53 7.92 -3.47
N LYS A 10 -7.70 8.79 -4.03
CA LYS A 10 -8.10 9.62 -5.17
C LYS A 10 -7.54 9.13 -6.49
N SER A 11 -6.28 8.75 -6.51
CA SER A 11 -5.64 8.27 -7.73
C SER A 11 -6.11 6.86 -8.06
N SER A 12 -6.41 6.62 -9.34
CA SER A 12 -6.79 5.28 -9.78
C SER A 12 -5.63 4.29 -9.58
N TYR A 13 -4.40 4.74 -9.75
CA TYR A 13 -3.24 3.89 -9.50
C TYR A 13 -3.12 3.53 -8.03
N THR A 14 -3.38 4.49 -7.14
CA THR A 14 -3.36 4.24 -5.71
C THR A 14 -4.42 3.23 -5.32
N LYS A 15 -5.62 3.35 -5.88
CA LYS A 15 -6.71 2.41 -5.62
C LYS A 15 -6.36 0.99 -6.06
N GLU A 16 -5.76 0.85 -7.25
CA GLU A 16 -5.37 -0.47 -7.73
C GLU A 16 -4.25 -1.06 -6.87
N LEU A 17 -3.28 -0.24 -6.51
CA LEU A 17 -2.20 -0.69 -5.64
C LEU A 17 -2.76 -1.16 -4.28
N TYR A 18 -3.68 -0.41 -3.72
CA TYR A 18 -4.32 -0.79 -2.46
C TYR A 18 -4.96 -2.18 -2.56
N ARG A 19 -5.67 -2.44 -3.65
CA ARG A 19 -6.32 -3.75 -3.85
C ARG A 19 -5.30 -4.89 -3.89
N PHE A 20 -4.18 -4.69 -4.57
CA PHE A 20 -3.14 -5.71 -4.61
C PHE A 20 -2.50 -5.91 -3.24
N LEU A 21 -2.22 -4.83 -2.53
CA LEU A 21 -1.63 -4.94 -1.20
C LEU A 21 -2.54 -5.70 -0.24
N MET A 22 -3.83 -5.46 -0.32
CA MET A 22 -4.79 -6.16 0.54
C MET A 22 -4.80 -7.67 0.29
N GLN A 23 -4.48 -8.11 -0.93
CA GLN A 23 -4.40 -9.53 -1.24
C GLN A 23 -3.21 -10.20 -0.53
N TYR A 24 -2.19 -9.44 -0.21
CA TYR A 24 -0.96 -9.95 0.41
C TYR A 24 -0.87 -9.60 1.88
N ARG A 25 -1.98 -9.14 2.46
CA ARG A 25 -2.03 -8.77 3.85
C ARG A 25 -2.04 -9.99 4.74
N ASN A 26 -1.25 -9.94 5.82
CA ASN A 26 -1.37 -10.91 6.89
C ASN A 26 -2.48 -10.44 7.80
N LYS A 27 -3.58 -11.19 7.85
CA LYS A 27 -4.77 -10.76 8.60
C LYS A 27 -4.55 -10.73 10.10
N GLU A 28 -3.71 -11.62 10.60
CA GLU A 28 -3.45 -11.69 12.03
C GLU A 28 -2.60 -10.52 12.51
N TRP A 29 -1.56 -10.19 11.77
CA TRP A 29 -0.63 -9.14 12.16
C TRP A 29 -0.99 -7.78 11.57
N ARG A 30 -1.94 -7.74 10.68
CA ARG A 30 -2.44 -6.53 10.04
C ARG A 30 -1.34 -5.79 9.29
N ASN A 31 -0.46 -6.54 8.70
CA ASN A 31 0.62 -5.99 7.89
C ASN A 31 0.86 -6.91 6.70
N GLY A 32 1.79 -6.52 5.84
CA GLY A 32 2.13 -7.37 4.72
C GLY A 32 3.25 -6.79 3.89
N TYR A 33 3.63 -7.55 2.90
CA TYR A 33 4.56 -7.07 1.91
C TYR A 33 4.23 -7.73 0.57
N TRP A 34 4.69 -7.10 -0.49
CA TRP A 34 4.47 -7.59 -1.85
C TRP A 34 5.72 -7.30 -2.66
N VAL A 35 6.31 -8.35 -3.22
CA VAL A 35 7.46 -8.21 -4.12
C VAL A 35 6.98 -8.56 -5.51
N VAL A 36 7.17 -7.65 -6.45
CA VAL A 36 6.64 -7.81 -7.81
C VAL A 36 7.66 -7.31 -8.81
N LYS A 37 7.76 -8.00 -9.94
CA LYS A 37 8.59 -7.51 -11.03
C LYS A 37 7.99 -6.25 -11.61
N VAL A 38 8.83 -5.32 -12.04
CA VAL A 38 8.36 -4.05 -12.61
C VAL A 38 7.42 -4.29 -13.79
N GLU A 39 7.73 -5.28 -14.62
CA GLU A 39 6.88 -5.60 -15.76
C GLU A 39 5.48 -6.03 -15.33
N ASP A 40 5.41 -6.86 -14.30
CA ASP A 40 4.13 -7.34 -13.78
C ASP A 40 3.37 -6.20 -13.08
N PHE A 41 4.10 -5.32 -12.38
CA PHE A 41 3.50 -4.16 -11.76
C PHE A 41 2.87 -3.24 -12.82
N ARG A 42 3.57 -3.03 -13.93
CA ARG A 42 3.05 -2.22 -15.02
C ARG A 42 1.75 -2.80 -15.56
N ARG A 43 1.71 -4.11 -15.75
CA ARG A 43 0.50 -4.77 -16.24
C ARG A 43 -0.63 -4.73 -15.21
N ALA A 44 -0.29 -4.97 -13.96
CA ALA A 44 -1.29 -5.02 -12.91
C ALA A 44 -2.04 -3.71 -12.77
N LEU A 45 -1.32 -2.58 -12.91
CA LEU A 45 -1.91 -1.26 -12.76
C LEU A 45 -2.26 -0.60 -14.10
N SER A 46 -2.09 -1.31 -15.21
CA SER A 46 -2.35 -0.78 -16.55
C SER A 46 -1.60 0.52 -16.81
N ILE A 47 -0.31 0.53 -16.46
CA ILE A 47 0.52 1.71 -16.63
C ILE A 47 0.91 1.85 -18.10
N PRO A 48 0.76 3.04 -18.70
CA PRO A 48 1.14 3.22 -20.11
C PRO A 48 2.61 2.90 -20.33
N SER A 49 2.90 2.32 -21.50
CA SER A 49 4.27 1.96 -21.86
C SER A 49 5.18 3.17 -22.01
N SER A 50 4.61 4.36 -22.20
CA SER A 50 5.36 5.61 -22.28
C SER A 50 5.91 6.05 -20.92
N TYR A 51 5.39 5.51 -19.82
CA TYR A 51 5.90 5.86 -18.50
C TYR A 51 7.26 5.22 -18.28
N ARG A 52 8.22 6.03 -17.88
CA ARG A 52 9.54 5.55 -17.47
C ARG A 52 9.49 5.31 -15.95
N MET A 53 10.54 4.68 -15.43
CA MET A 53 10.62 4.42 -14.00
C MET A 53 10.49 5.71 -13.18
N THR A 54 11.05 6.81 -13.65
CA THR A 54 10.93 8.11 -12.97
C THR A 54 9.47 8.57 -12.89
N ASN A 55 8.70 8.32 -13.94
CA ASN A 55 7.27 8.67 -13.94
C ASN A 55 6.50 7.79 -12.96
N ILE A 56 6.82 6.50 -12.97
CA ILE A 56 6.19 5.55 -12.04
C ILE A 56 6.50 5.96 -10.61
N ASP A 57 7.75 6.29 -10.34
CA ASP A 57 8.17 6.71 -9.01
C ASP A 57 7.38 7.94 -8.53
N LYS A 58 7.37 8.99 -9.34
CA LYS A 58 6.75 10.25 -8.93
C LYS A 58 5.22 10.23 -8.99
N ARG A 59 4.66 9.67 -10.06
CA ARG A 59 3.22 9.78 -10.31
C ARG A 59 2.41 8.65 -9.69
N ILE A 60 3.05 7.55 -9.36
CA ILE A 60 2.38 6.39 -8.82
C ILE A 60 2.85 6.07 -7.41
N LEU A 61 4.14 5.82 -7.24
CA LEU A 61 4.66 5.35 -5.95
C LEU A 61 4.65 6.45 -4.88
N GLU A 62 5.17 7.62 -5.19
CA GLU A 62 5.18 8.72 -4.23
C GLU A 62 3.78 9.23 -3.96
N GLN A 63 2.96 9.29 -5.00
CA GLN A 63 1.57 9.69 -4.86
C GLN A 63 0.80 8.71 -3.97
N ALA A 64 1.01 7.41 -4.17
CA ALA A 64 0.37 6.40 -3.36
C ALA A 64 0.82 6.49 -1.91
N LYS A 65 2.11 6.68 -1.68
CA LYS A 65 2.63 6.82 -0.32
C LYS A 65 2.00 8.01 0.38
N GLU A 66 1.90 9.13 -0.33
CA GLU A 66 1.26 10.33 0.23
C GLU A 66 -0.19 10.07 0.60
N GLU A 67 -0.94 9.44 -0.29
CA GLU A 67 -2.35 9.16 -0.03
C GLU A 67 -2.56 8.14 1.09
N PHE A 68 -1.73 7.10 1.12
CA PHE A 68 -1.86 6.08 2.16
C PHE A 68 -1.52 6.61 3.55
N LEU A 69 -0.59 7.54 3.64
CA LEU A 69 -0.13 8.06 4.93
C LEU A 69 -0.83 9.35 5.35
N ALA A 70 -1.61 9.96 4.45
CA ALA A 70 -2.32 11.18 4.78
C ALA A 70 -3.46 10.88 5.76
N PRO A 71 -3.50 11.57 6.91
CA PRO A 71 -4.60 11.35 7.85
C PRO A 71 -5.89 11.99 7.33
N ASP A 72 -7.01 11.37 7.67
CA ASP A 72 -8.30 11.96 7.37
C ASP A 72 -8.67 12.98 8.46
N GLU A 73 -9.90 13.49 8.40
CA GLU A 73 -10.36 14.49 9.36
C GLU A 73 -10.35 13.99 10.80
N ASN A 74 -10.34 12.68 11.00
CA ASN A 74 -10.27 12.07 12.32
C ASN A 74 -8.84 11.67 12.69
N GLY A 75 -7.87 12.00 11.85
CA GLY A 75 -6.47 11.65 12.10
C GLY A 75 -6.13 10.21 11.75
N ILE A 76 -6.99 9.52 11.03
CA ILE A 76 -6.80 8.11 10.71
C ILE A 76 -6.23 7.97 9.30
N GLN A 77 -5.15 7.21 9.19
CA GLN A 77 -4.48 6.93 7.93
C GLN A 77 -4.98 5.61 7.34
N VAL A 78 -4.86 5.45 6.03
CA VAL A 78 -5.18 4.18 5.37
C VAL A 78 -4.21 3.10 5.84
N PHE A 79 -2.92 3.43 5.87
CA PHE A 79 -1.90 2.56 6.45
C PHE A 79 -1.16 3.33 7.54
N GLU A 80 -0.80 2.65 8.59
CA GLU A 80 0.06 3.22 9.63
C GLU A 80 1.45 3.48 9.08
N THR A 81 1.97 2.47 8.36
CA THR A 81 3.24 2.59 7.66
C THR A 81 3.06 2.10 6.24
N PHE A 82 3.77 2.72 5.34
CA PHE A 82 3.84 2.28 3.95
C PHE A 82 5.16 2.73 3.38
N ASP A 83 5.87 1.81 2.77
CA ASP A 83 7.11 2.16 2.09
C ASP A 83 7.32 1.23 0.91
N TYR A 84 8.22 1.61 0.03
CA TYR A 84 8.57 0.79 -1.11
C TYR A 84 10.08 0.86 -1.33
N GLU A 85 10.60 -0.19 -1.92
CA GLU A 85 12.02 -0.31 -2.19
C GLU A 85 12.22 -0.79 -3.61
N LYS A 86 13.20 -0.22 -4.29
CA LYS A 86 13.56 -0.63 -5.64
C LYS A 86 14.67 -1.67 -5.55
N ILE A 87 14.45 -2.81 -6.20
CA ILE A 87 15.44 -3.88 -6.25
C ILE A 87 16.02 -3.87 -7.66
N TYR A 88 17.32 -3.67 -7.76
CA TYR A 88 17.97 -3.54 -9.04
C TYR A 88 18.40 -4.88 -9.60
N ALA A 89 18.46 -4.98 -10.92
CA ALA A 89 18.93 -6.19 -11.58
C ALA A 89 20.39 -6.43 -11.22
N LYS A 90 20.80 -7.71 -11.21
CA LYS A 90 22.18 -8.07 -10.92
C LYS A 90 23.16 -7.45 -11.89
N LYS A 91 22.74 -7.30 -13.13
CA LYS A 91 23.56 -6.65 -14.17
C LYS A 91 22.85 -5.38 -14.62
N GLY A 92 23.59 -4.27 -14.68
CA GLY A 92 23.03 -3.01 -15.08
C GLY A 92 22.41 -2.26 -13.91
N ARG A 93 21.83 -1.09 -14.20
CA ARG A 93 21.26 -0.22 -13.19
C ARG A 93 19.75 -0.12 -13.29
N ARG A 94 19.16 -1.10 -13.94
CA ARG A 94 17.72 -1.12 -14.15
C ARG A 94 17.01 -1.66 -12.92
N VAL A 95 15.93 -1.01 -12.55
CA VAL A 95 15.07 -1.53 -11.48
C VAL A 95 14.37 -2.77 -12.02
N ASP A 96 14.53 -3.88 -11.32
CA ASP A 96 13.98 -5.17 -11.73
C ASP A 96 12.69 -5.50 -11.00
N ARG A 97 12.65 -5.18 -9.71
CA ARG A 97 11.50 -5.48 -8.86
C ARG A 97 11.20 -4.31 -7.94
N LEU A 98 9.98 -4.32 -7.42
CA LEU A 98 9.57 -3.40 -6.37
C LEU A 98 9.12 -4.21 -5.18
N ARG A 99 9.49 -3.78 -3.99
CA ARG A 99 9.04 -4.40 -2.76
C ARG A 99 8.28 -3.37 -1.95
N PHE A 100 7.05 -3.73 -1.60
CA PHE A 100 6.19 -2.88 -0.80
C PHE A 100 6.04 -3.47 0.58
N THR A 101 6.09 -2.63 1.60
CA THR A 101 5.84 -3.03 2.98
C THR A 101 4.82 -2.07 3.57
N PHE A 102 3.92 -2.60 4.38
CA PHE A 102 2.85 -1.78 4.95
C PHE A 102 2.33 -2.41 6.24
N SER A 103 1.71 -1.57 7.06
CA SER A 103 0.97 -2.03 8.23
C SER A 103 -0.29 -1.20 8.35
N GLU A 104 -1.35 -1.82 8.89
CA GLU A 104 -2.63 -1.15 9.06
C GLU A 104 -2.68 -0.45 10.42
N PRO A 105 -3.41 0.68 10.53
CA PRO A 105 -3.55 1.36 11.81
C PRO A 105 -4.34 0.52 12.80
N GLU A 106 -4.04 0.66 14.08
CA GLU A 106 -4.79 -0.03 15.13
C GLU A 106 -6.27 0.34 15.11
N SER A 107 -6.57 1.57 14.73
CA SER A 107 -7.94 2.04 14.64
C SER A 107 -8.79 1.26 13.65
N ASN A 108 -8.14 0.53 12.72
CA ASN A 108 -8.83 -0.32 11.76
C ASN A 108 -9.00 -1.75 12.28
N LEU A 109 -8.49 -2.06 13.46
CA LEU A 109 -8.68 -3.37 14.04
C LEU A 109 -10.14 -3.52 14.49
N PRO A 110 -10.70 -4.74 14.40
CA PRO A 110 -12.04 -4.96 14.89
C PRO A 110 -12.09 -4.59 16.37
N THR A 111 -13.10 -3.88 16.74
CA THR A 111 -13.28 -3.51 18.12
C THR A 111 -13.70 -4.75 18.88
N ILE A 112 -12.79 -5.28 19.64
CA ILE A 112 -13.10 -6.37 20.53
C ILE A 112 -13.20 -5.72 21.85
N SER A 113 -14.00 -5.55 22.25
CA SER A 113 -13.97 -4.82 23.37
C SER A 113 -13.33 -5.45 24.52
N MET A 114 -12.59 -5.37 24.10
CA MET A 114 -12.14 -5.31 24.49
C MET A 114 -11.81 -4.77 25.17
N HIS A 115 -11.88 -4.83 25.47
CA HIS A 115 -11.56 -4.47 25.88
C HIS A 115 -11.92 -4.25 26.55
N ASN A 116 -12.37 -4.18 26.79
CA ASN A 116 -12.88 -4.28 27.28
C ASN A 116 -13.25 -5.13 27.62
N TRP A 117 -13.34 -5.91 27.79
CA TRP A 117 -13.51 -6.85 28.23
C TRP A 117 -12.60 -7.41 28.99
N LEU A 118 -12.26 -7.03 29.12
CA LEU A 118 -11.57 -7.12 29.40
C LEU A 118 -11.15 -6.64 30.17
N GLU A 119 -11.55 -6.37 30.37
CA GLU A 119 -11.30 -5.97 30.66
C GLU A 119 -11.37 -5.73 31.06
N GLU A 120 -11.81 -5.93 31.34
CA GLU A 120 -12.01 -5.94 31.43
C GLU A 120 -11.89 -5.99 31.74
N ASP A 121 -12.03 -6.14 32.31
CA ASP A 121 -12.16 -6.40 32.33
C ASP A 121 -12.03 -6.55 32.49
#